data_016637ca3529d3bdf8e87fbdfdd8da03
#
_entry.id   016637ca3529d3bdf8e87fbdfdd8da03
#
_cell.length_a   1.000
_cell.length_b   1.000
_cell.length_c   1.000
_cell.angle_alpha   90.00
_cell.angle_beta   90.00
_cell.angle_gamma   90.00
#
_symmetry.space_group_name_H-M   'P 1'
#
loop_
_entity.id
_entity.type
_entity.pdbx_description
1 polymer ?
#
loop_
_entity_poly.entity_id
_entity_poly.type
_entity_poly.pdbx_seq_one_letter_code
_entity_poly.pdbx_strand_id
1 'polypeptide(L)'
;MGVAMRLLTAVLTTVALLSVSCTSTRTSSAPSSALDLTGTWRGDFAVQAITAEMAWTLTQKGSDVTGPILVRLPNGIVLLNGFLTGTLTGSTLTYTTSVGPGGIPTQPTCVGQLGGTMTATAGTPSTLTGGYAVTSATCTPPFGSSGNIALTKA
;
A
#
# COMPACT_ATOMS: atom_id res chain seq x y z
N MET A 1 88.68 -8.09 -49.17
CA MET A 1 87.90 -9.23 -48.70
C MET A 1 87.40 -8.85 -47.31
N GLY A 2 86.23 -8.32 -47.16
CA GLY A 2 85.67 -7.86 -45.92
C GLY A 2 84.25 -8.31 -45.80
N VAL A 3 83.99 -9.13 -44.81
CA VAL A 3 82.66 -9.63 -44.50
C VAL A 3 82.02 -8.68 -43.50
N ALA A 4 80.94 -8.01 -43.89
CA ALA A 4 80.18 -7.15 -43.06
C ALA A 4 79.24 -7.99 -42.20
N MET A 5 79.37 -7.88 -40.88
CA MET A 5 78.48 -8.50 -39.87
C MET A 5 77.37 -7.49 -39.55
N ARG A 6 76.16 -7.83 -39.94
CA ARG A 6 74.98 -7.05 -39.61
C ARG A 6 74.44 -7.48 -38.22
N LEU A 7 74.51 -6.54 -37.29
CA LEU A 7 73.81 -6.66 -35.99
C LEU A 7 72.33 -6.39 -36.18
N LEU A 8 71.49 -7.43 -35.94
CA LEU A 8 70.06 -7.26 -35.81
C LEU A 8 69.71 -6.83 -34.38
N THR A 9 69.26 -5.59 -34.21
CA THR A 9 68.72 -5.11 -32.97
C THR A 9 67.24 -5.48 -32.92
N ALA A 10 66.88 -6.40 -32.08
CA ALA A 10 65.50 -6.73 -31.77
C ALA A 10 64.92 -5.72 -30.78
N VAL A 11 63.99 -4.92 -31.24
CA VAL A 11 63.21 -4.00 -30.37
C VAL A 11 62.06 -4.78 -29.81
N LEU A 12 62.10 -5.04 -28.50
CA LEU A 12 61.03 -5.67 -27.75
C LEU A 12 60.07 -4.56 -27.34
N THR A 13 58.92 -4.43 -28.03
CA THR A 13 57.82 -3.54 -27.65
C THR A 13 56.92 -4.24 -26.65
N THR A 14 57.08 -3.92 -25.37
CA THR A 14 56.16 -4.30 -24.30
C THR A 14 54.90 -3.49 -24.40
N VAL A 15 53.80 -4.11 -24.83
CA VAL A 15 52.46 -3.53 -24.79
C VAL A 15 51.88 -3.76 -23.35
N ALA A 16 51.84 -2.72 -22.55
CA ALA A 16 51.18 -2.69 -21.26
C ALA A 16 49.66 -2.60 -21.47
N LEU A 17 48.96 -3.70 -21.28
CA LEU A 17 47.50 -3.75 -21.20
C LEU A 17 47.03 -3.14 -19.88
N LEU A 18 46.60 -1.90 -19.92
CA LEU A 18 45.86 -1.25 -18.84
C LEU A 18 44.45 -1.84 -18.78
N SER A 19 44.23 -2.85 -17.95
CA SER A 19 42.90 -3.34 -17.58
C SER A 19 42.21 -2.30 -16.68
N VAL A 20 41.35 -1.48 -17.27
CA VAL A 20 40.43 -0.62 -16.52
C VAL A 20 39.35 -1.52 -15.92
N SER A 21 39.54 -1.90 -14.66
CA SER A 21 38.51 -2.56 -13.85
C SER A 21 37.43 -1.51 -13.52
N CYS A 22 36.35 -1.48 -14.31
CA CYS A 22 35.11 -0.81 -13.90
C CYS A 22 34.54 -1.54 -12.68
N THR A 23 34.91 -1.09 -11.50
CA THR A 23 34.20 -1.45 -10.25
C THR A 23 32.83 -0.79 -10.30
N SER A 24 31.84 -1.49 -10.86
CA SER A 24 30.45 -1.13 -10.71
C SER A 24 30.10 -1.30 -9.21
N THR A 25 30.17 -0.21 -8.46
CA THR A 25 29.54 -0.13 -7.16
C THR A 25 28.03 -0.32 -7.38
N ARG A 26 27.58 -1.58 -7.34
CA ARG A 26 26.15 -1.87 -7.15
C ARG A 26 25.82 -1.29 -5.78
N THR A 27 25.25 -0.10 -5.76
CA THR A 27 24.48 0.36 -4.62
C THR A 27 23.37 -0.66 -4.45
N SER A 28 23.58 -1.61 -3.54
CA SER A 28 22.53 -2.51 -3.09
C SER A 28 21.54 -1.62 -2.38
N SER A 29 20.55 -1.07 -3.11
CA SER A 29 19.34 -0.57 -2.47
C SER A 29 18.78 -1.78 -1.75
N ALA A 30 18.93 -1.82 -0.42
CA ALA A 30 18.16 -2.74 0.39
C ALA A 30 16.73 -2.63 -0.10
N PRO A 31 16.04 -3.75 -0.40
CA PRO A 31 14.65 -3.68 -0.78
C PRO A 31 13.97 -2.91 0.36
N SER A 32 13.48 -1.71 0.08
CA SER A 32 12.53 -1.04 0.92
C SER A 32 11.46 -2.09 1.17
N SER A 33 11.36 -2.57 2.43
CA SER A 33 10.37 -3.58 2.78
C SER A 33 9.03 -3.00 2.33
N ALA A 34 8.50 -3.54 1.23
CA ALA A 34 7.27 -3.05 0.65
C ALA A 34 6.22 -3.13 1.76
N LEU A 35 5.55 -2.02 2.00
CA LEU A 35 4.54 -1.93 3.03
C LEU A 35 3.45 -2.97 2.72
N ASP A 36 3.25 -3.94 3.62
CA ASP A 36 2.25 -4.99 3.47
C ASP A 36 1.02 -4.66 4.31
N LEU A 37 -0.09 -4.38 3.61
CA LEU A 37 -1.37 -4.10 4.22
C LEU A 37 -2.19 -5.37 4.50
N THR A 38 -1.73 -6.55 4.11
CA THR A 38 -2.43 -7.81 4.38
C THR A 38 -2.61 -8.03 5.88
N GLY A 39 -3.84 -8.34 6.28
CA GLY A 39 -4.20 -8.62 7.67
C GLY A 39 -5.43 -7.86 8.14
N THR A 40 -5.69 -7.95 9.44
CA THR A 40 -6.82 -7.27 10.08
C THR A 40 -6.38 -5.92 10.65
N TRP A 41 -7.15 -4.91 10.35
CA TRP A 41 -6.97 -3.53 10.82
C TRP A 41 -8.19 -3.15 11.63
N ARG A 42 -7.99 -2.53 12.79
CA ARG A 42 -9.05 -2.14 13.70
C ARG A 42 -8.89 -0.70 14.15
N GLY A 43 -10.01 -0.04 14.42
CA GLY A 43 -10.03 1.31 14.99
C GLY A 43 -11.42 1.73 15.39
N ASP A 44 -11.48 2.86 16.04
CA ASP A 44 -12.73 3.49 16.42
C ASP A 44 -13.26 4.37 15.29
N PHE A 45 -14.54 4.31 15.08
CA PHE A 45 -15.28 5.08 14.09
C PHE A 45 -16.40 5.84 14.78
N ALA A 46 -16.33 7.17 14.75
CA ALA A 46 -17.36 8.01 15.35
C ALA A 46 -18.60 8.05 14.44
N VAL A 47 -19.74 7.67 14.98
CA VAL A 47 -21.05 7.74 14.33
C VAL A 47 -21.95 8.59 15.20
N GLN A 48 -22.16 9.84 14.81
CA GLN A 48 -22.89 10.84 15.61
C GLN A 48 -22.26 10.99 17.02
N ALA A 49 -22.99 10.64 18.08
CA ALA A 49 -22.50 10.69 19.46
C ALA A 49 -22.03 9.32 20.00
N ILE A 50 -21.92 8.32 19.12
CA ILE A 50 -21.59 6.94 19.49
C ILE A 50 -20.28 6.54 18.81
N THR A 51 -19.38 5.92 19.56
CA THR A 51 -18.19 5.28 19.00
C THR A 51 -18.55 3.87 18.53
N ALA A 52 -18.29 3.57 17.27
CA ALA A 52 -18.40 2.25 16.67
C ALA A 52 -17.00 1.66 16.46
N GLU A 53 -16.88 0.34 16.42
CA GLU A 53 -15.67 -0.36 16.02
C GLU A 53 -15.68 -0.54 14.48
N MET A 54 -14.57 -0.18 13.85
CA MET A 54 -14.31 -0.45 12.43
C MET A 54 -13.25 -1.54 12.30
N ALA A 55 -13.51 -2.54 11.47
CA ALA A 55 -12.56 -3.59 11.15
C ALA A 55 -12.44 -3.75 9.63
N TRP A 56 -11.22 -3.75 9.11
CA TRP A 56 -10.87 -4.05 7.73
C TRP A 56 -10.03 -5.31 7.70
N THR A 57 -10.41 -6.30 6.89
CA THR A 57 -9.59 -7.50 6.65
C THR A 57 -9.07 -7.44 5.23
N LEU A 58 -7.82 -7.02 5.08
CA LEU A 58 -7.24 -6.70 3.79
C LEU A 58 -6.35 -7.83 3.28
N THR A 59 -6.32 -7.98 1.96
CA THR A 59 -5.38 -8.80 1.20
C THR A 59 -4.70 -7.91 0.17
N GLN A 60 -3.37 -7.93 0.14
CA GLN A 60 -2.57 -7.18 -0.83
C GLN A 60 -1.92 -8.13 -1.83
N LYS A 61 -1.99 -7.78 -3.12
CA LYS A 61 -1.29 -8.45 -4.23
C LYS A 61 -0.61 -7.39 -5.08
N GLY A 62 0.70 -7.23 -4.91
CA GLY A 62 1.43 -6.12 -5.52
C GLY A 62 0.92 -4.77 -4.99
N SER A 63 0.40 -3.92 -5.86
CA SER A 63 -0.24 -2.65 -5.50
C SER A 63 -1.72 -2.79 -5.17
N ASP A 64 -2.37 -3.89 -5.55
CA ASP A 64 -3.82 -4.04 -5.38
C ASP A 64 -4.15 -4.49 -3.96
N VAL A 65 -5.09 -3.80 -3.33
CA VAL A 65 -5.56 -4.06 -1.97
C VAL A 65 -7.06 -4.29 -2.01
N THR A 66 -7.51 -5.40 -1.46
CA THR A 66 -8.93 -5.74 -1.42
C THR A 66 -9.32 -6.37 -0.10
N GLY A 67 -10.59 -6.26 0.28
CA GLY A 67 -11.07 -6.99 1.45
C GLY A 67 -12.37 -6.47 2.03
N PRO A 68 -13.03 -7.27 2.91
CA PRO A 68 -14.22 -6.86 3.60
C PRO A 68 -13.93 -5.77 4.65
N ILE A 69 -14.89 -4.87 4.79
CA ILE A 69 -14.94 -3.90 5.90
C ILE A 69 -16.21 -4.12 6.70
N LEU A 70 -16.13 -3.90 7.99
CA LEU A 70 -17.22 -4.04 8.94
C LEU A 70 -17.18 -2.86 9.91
N VAL A 71 -18.34 -2.24 10.15
CA VAL A 71 -18.55 -1.26 11.22
C VAL A 71 -19.65 -1.78 12.11
N ARG A 72 -19.39 -1.85 13.42
CA ARG A 72 -20.36 -2.35 14.41
C ARG A 72 -20.34 -1.49 15.68
N LEU A 73 -21.47 -1.41 16.32
CA LEU A 73 -21.60 -0.82 17.66
C LEU A 73 -20.97 -1.75 18.72
N PRO A 74 -20.63 -1.21 19.92
CA PRO A 74 -20.10 -2.04 21.01
C PRO A 74 -21.03 -3.19 21.45
N ASN A 75 -22.34 -3.05 21.24
CA ASN A 75 -23.33 -4.10 21.50
C ASN A 75 -23.42 -5.17 20.39
N GLY A 76 -22.53 -5.11 19.37
CA GLY A 76 -22.44 -6.07 18.27
C GLY A 76 -23.37 -5.78 17.08
N ILE A 77 -24.21 -4.75 17.14
CA ILE A 77 -25.08 -4.38 16.02
C ILE A 77 -24.21 -3.87 14.85
N VAL A 78 -24.37 -4.51 13.68
CA VAL A 78 -23.69 -4.10 12.44
C VAL A 78 -24.35 -2.85 11.89
N LEU A 79 -23.54 -1.81 11.68
CA LEU A 79 -23.96 -0.56 11.04
C LEU A 79 -23.69 -0.56 9.55
N LEU A 80 -22.55 -1.15 9.13
CA LEU A 80 -22.13 -1.20 7.75
C LEU A 80 -21.29 -2.45 7.51
N ASN A 81 -21.55 -3.10 6.38
CA ASN A 81 -20.78 -4.18 5.81
C ASN A 81 -20.54 -3.87 4.34
N GLY A 82 -19.29 -3.89 3.90
CA GLY A 82 -18.91 -3.53 2.54
C GLY A 82 -17.65 -4.24 2.09
N PHE A 83 -17.27 -3.99 0.85
CA PHE A 83 -16.07 -4.56 0.26
C PHE A 83 -15.19 -3.45 -0.31
N LEU A 84 -13.95 -3.41 0.13
CA LEU A 84 -12.93 -2.44 -0.28
C LEU A 84 -12.13 -2.97 -1.46
N THR A 85 -11.92 -2.09 -2.44
CA THR A 85 -10.91 -2.23 -3.49
C THR A 85 -10.06 -0.97 -3.51
N GLY A 86 -8.75 -1.12 -3.67
CA GLY A 86 -7.86 0.04 -3.65
C GLY A 86 -6.49 -0.27 -4.25
N THR A 87 -5.69 0.78 -4.38
CA THR A 87 -4.32 0.71 -4.90
C THR A 87 -3.37 1.40 -3.92
N LEU A 88 -2.32 0.69 -3.52
CA LEU A 88 -1.23 1.22 -2.70
C LEU A 88 -0.14 1.77 -3.60
N THR A 89 0.17 3.06 -3.45
CA THR A 89 1.30 3.74 -4.13
C THR A 89 2.20 4.37 -3.07
N GLY A 90 3.40 3.81 -2.91
CA GLY A 90 4.26 4.19 -1.78
C GLY A 90 3.58 3.86 -0.45
N SER A 91 3.29 4.88 0.34
CA SER A 91 2.54 4.77 1.60
C SER A 91 1.07 5.19 1.50
N THR A 92 0.58 5.54 0.31
CA THR A 92 -0.78 6.04 0.12
C THR A 92 -1.66 4.95 -0.48
N LEU A 93 -2.68 4.54 0.26
CA LEU A 93 -3.77 3.68 -0.21
C LEU A 93 -4.92 4.58 -0.70
N THR A 94 -5.19 4.55 -2.00
CA THR A 94 -6.43 5.11 -2.57
C THR A 94 -7.45 3.98 -2.68
N TYR A 95 -8.64 4.17 -2.15
CA TYR A 95 -9.61 3.08 -2.04
C TYR A 95 -11.04 3.51 -2.34
N THR A 96 -11.85 2.54 -2.73
CA THR A 96 -13.31 2.61 -2.83
C THR A 96 -13.90 1.42 -2.11
N THR A 97 -14.94 1.64 -1.34
CA THR A 97 -15.75 0.61 -0.68
C THR A 97 -17.12 0.59 -1.31
N SER A 98 -17.53 -0.57 -1.77
CA SER A 98 -18.87 -0.82 -2.27
C SER A 98 -19.73 -1.43 -1.17
N VAL A 99 -20.94 -0.89 -1.01
CA VAL A 99 -21.96 -1.35 -0.07
C VAL A 99 -23.13 -1.86 -0.91
N GLY A 100 -23.34 -3.16 -0.88
CA GLY A 100 -24.44 -3.81 -1.57
C GLY A 100 -25.74 -3.89 -0.75
N PRO A 101 -26.81 -4.46 -1.31
CA PRO A 101 -28.04 -4.72 -0.58
C PRO A 101 -27.77 -5.51 0.69
N GLY A 102 -28.38 -5.12 1.81
CA GLY A 102 -28.14 -5.71 3.14
C GLY A 102 -26.84 -5.26 3.82
N GLY A 103 -25.99 -4.48 3.12
CA GLY A 103 -24.76 -3.95 3.69
C GLY A 103 -24.98 -2.92 4.80
N ILE A 104 -26.16 -2.29 4.86
CA ILE A 104 -26.65 -1.49 5.98
C ILE A 104 -27.90 -2.17 6.52
N PRO A 105 -27.83 -2.99 7.57
CA PRO A 105 -28.97 -3.82 8.02
C PRO A 105 -30.22 -3.03 8.40
N THR A 106 -30.07 -1.81 8.88
CA THR A 106 -31.20 -0.90 9.20
C THR A 106 -31.85 -0.32 7.96
N GLN A 107 -31.21 -0.41 6.81
CA GLN A 107 -31.67 0.07 5.49
C GLN A 107 -31.30 -0.97 4.42
N PRO A 108 -31.95 -2.14 4.39
CA PRO A 108 -31.47 -3.31 3.64
C PRO A 108 -31.48 -3.14 2.11
N THR A 109 -32.23 -2.18 1.58
CA THR A 109 -32.22 -1.84 0.15
C THR A 109 -31.20 -0.76 -0.21
N CYS A 110 -30.52 -0.20 0.80
CA CYS A 110 -29.50 0.81 0.57
C CYS A 110 -28.28 0.21 -0.11
N VAL A 111 -27.87 0.85 -1.20
CA VAL A 111 -26.61 0.58 -1.89
C VAL A 111 -25.84 1.86 -2.05
N GLY A 112 -24.52 1.77 -2.09
CA GLY A 112 -23.70 2.98 -2.24
C GLY A 112 -22.22 2.68 -2.36
N GLN A 113 -21.47 3.75 -2.47
CA GLN A 113 -20.02 3.73 -2.49
C GLN A 113 -19.47 4.85 -1.61
N LEU A 114 -18.40 4.56 -0.94
CA LEU A 114 -17.57 5.52 -0.23
C LEU A 114 -16.11 5.25 -0.57
N GLY A 115 -15.28 6.27 -0.48
CA GLY A 115 -13.87 6.10 -0.78
C GLY A 115 -13.05 7.28 -0.30
N GLY A 116 -11.74 7.17 -0.46
CA GLY A 116 -10.80 8.20 -0.04
C GLY A 116 -9.36 7.75 -0.14
N THR A 117 -8.54 8.40 0.64
CA THR A 117 -7.11 8.08 0.74
C THR A 117 -6.72 7.84 2.19
N MET A 118 -5.85 6.85 2.41
CA MET A 118 -5.27 6.53 3.70
C MET A 118 -3.75 6.57 3.58
N THR A 119 -3.09 7.11 4.58
CA THR A 119 -1.63 7.02 4.71
C THR A 119 -1.31 5.84 5.61
N ALA A 120 -0.50 4.92 5.08
CA ALA A 120 0.00 3.78 5.82
C ALA A 120 1.37 4.11 6.42
N THR A 121 1.54 3.86 7.70
CA THR A 121 2.82 4.03 8.40
C THR A 121 3.25 2.70 8.99
N ALA A 122 4.45 2.25 8.60
CA ALA A 122 5.04 1.06 9.18
C ALA A 122 5.42 1.32 10.64
N GLY A 123 5.19 0.33 11.50
CA GLY A 123 5.50 0.43 12.92
C GLY A 123 5.06 -0.82 13.67
N THR A 124 5.12 -0.76 15.00
CA THR A 124 4.64 -1.83 15.87
C THR A 124 3.73 -1.24 16.95
N PRO A 125 2.39 -1.18 16.67
CA PRO A 125 1.69 -1.62 15.47
C PRO A 125 1.82 -0.66 14.27
N SER A 126 1.60 -1.18 13.05
CA SER A 126 1.44 -0.33 11.86
C SER A 126 0.10 0.40 11.90
N THR A 127 0.03 1.59 11.27
CA THR A 127 -1.18 2.42 11.27
C THR A 127 -1.63 2.78 9.86
N LEU A 128 -2.95 2.95 9.70
CA LEU A 128 -3.63 3.51 8.53
C LEU A 128 -4.45 4.71 8.98
N THR A 129 -4.14 5.90 8.46
CA THR A 129 -4.86 7.13 8.81
C THR A 129 -5.28 7.90 7.57
N GLY A 130 -6.47 8.45 7.57
CA GLY A 130 -6.99 9.20 6.43
C GLY A 130 -8.46 9.50 6.56
N GLY A 131 -9.15 9.61 5.43
CA GLY A 131 -10.56 9.95 5.42
C GLY A 131 -11.38 9.15 4.42
N TYR A 132 -12.68 9.29 4.54
CA TYR A 132 -13.66 8.80 3.58
C TYR A 132 -14.62 9.91 3.15
N ALA A 133 -15.16 9.76 1.96
CA ALA A 133 -16.32 10.50 1.48
C ALA A 133 -17.29 9.54 0.80
N VAL A 134 -18.57 9.71 1.04
CA VAL A 134 -19.63 8.99 0.31
C VAL A 134 -19.73 9.57 -1.08
N THR A 135 -19.48 8.75 -2.10
CA THR A 135 -19.52 9.17 -3.52
C THR A 135 -20.87 8.93 -4.16
N SER A 136 -21.59 7.91 -3.68
CA SER A 136 -22.97 7.63 -4.08
C SER A 136 -23.69 6.86 -2.97
N ALA A 137 -24.98 7.13 -2.82
CA ALA A 137 -25.85 6.34 -1.95
C ALA A 137 -27.32 6.50 -2.41
N THR A 138 -28.09 5.42 -2.29
CA THR A 138 -29.54 5.43 -2.52
C THR A 138 -30.33 5.69 -1.24
N CYS A 139 -29.64 5.90 -0.14
CA CYS A 139 -30.21 6.21 1.18
C CYS A 139 -29.38 7.28 1.89
N THR A 140 -29.84 7.77 3.04
CA THR A 140 -29.03 8.62 3.92
C THR A 140 -28.10 7.74 4.74
N PRO A 141 -26.76 7.85 4.57
CA PRO A 141 -25.81 7.05 5.34
C PRO A 141 -25.93 7.35 6.85
N PRO A 142 -25.93 6.32 7.71
CA PRO A 142 -26.09 6.51 9.15
C PRO A 142 -24.88 7.15 9.83
N PHE A 143 -23.76 7.30 9.11
CA PHE A 143 -22.47 7.78 9.61
C PHE A 143 -21.99 9.10 8.97
N GLY A 144 -22.89 9.80 8.25
CA GLY A 144 -22.55 11.05 7.56
C GLY A 144 -21.90 10.84 6.18
N SER A 145 -21.72 11.95 5.47
CA SER A 145 -21.20 11.94 4.08
C SER A 145 -19.68 11.90 4.00
N SER A 146 -18.97 12.19 5.06
CA SER A 146 -17.50 12.16 5.13
C SER A 146 -17.00 12.10 6.56
N GLY A 147 -15.77 11.69 6.76
CA GLY A 147 -15.14 11.62 8.07
C GLY A 147 -13.70 11.14 7.99
N ASN A 148 -13.07 11.03 9.16
CA ASN A 148 -11.71 10.53 9.33
C ASN A 148 -11.74 9.09 9.83
N ILE A 149 -10.73 8.32 9.43
CA ILE A 149 -10.50 6.93 9.82
C ILE A 149 -9.08 6.83 10.36
N ALA A 150 -8.91 6.15 11.48
CA ALA A 150 -7.62 5.78 12.03
C ALA A 150 -7.68 4.31 12.47
N LEU A 151 -6.85 3.48 11.85
CA LEU A 151 -6.81 2.05 12.11
C LEU A 151 -5.40 1.63 12.51
N THR A 152 -5.30 0.61 13.33
CA THR A 152 -4.06 -0.08 13.69
C THR A 152 -4.13 -1.53 13.25
N LYS A 153 -3.00 -2.08 12.83
CA LYS A 153 -2.89 -3.51 12.48
C LYS A 153 -3.00 -4.35 13.75
N ALA A 154 -3.92 -5.32 13.76
CA ALA A 154 -4.17 -6.21 14.88
C ALA A 154 -3.17 -7.38 14.91
#